data_47e548901862e5ad436ee96433275539
#
_entry.id   47e548901862e5ad436ee96433275539
#
_cell.length_a   1.000
_cell.length_b   1.000
_cell.length_c   1.000
_cell.angle_alpha   90.00
_cell.angle_beta   90.00
_cell.angle_gamma   90.00
#
_symmetry.space_group_name_H-M   'P 1'
#
loop_
_entity.id
_entity.type
_entity.pdbx_description
1 polymer ?
#
loop_
_entity_poly.entity_id
_entity_poly.type
_entity_poly.pdbx_seq_one_letter_code
_entity_poly.pdbx_strand_id
1 'polypeptide(L)'
;IGLVGSEMCIRDRFLYANGILTGKTDIELPDPMYWSAIYHPKAKTVYTDLAAYKKDFCDAAKPTIGILFYRDEWVWDDLAYQTALIEEIERQGMNAVCVFSNGMPVLELGMPSLIKIFEDYFCENGVPSIDVFINTMKFSLTGARSMTLDFLKKFNVPVLQAYTLLTPYENWRDDFEGMNAMEVSISVTMPEFDGAIHGVPIANKK
;
A
#
# COMPACT_ATOMS: atom_id res chain seq x y z
N ILE A 1 -21.24 14.84 -4.76
CA ILE A 1 -20.67 13.48 -4.77
C ILE A 1 -19.50 13.58 -5.71
N GLY A 2 -18.27 13.62 -5.18
CA GLY A 2 -17.07 13.57 -6.01
C GLY A 2 -17.02 12.23 -6.73
N LEU A 3 -16.62 12.24 -8.00
CA LEU A 3 -16.33 11.01 -8.72
C LEU A 3 -15.14 10.33 -8.05
N VAL A 4 -15.26 9.05 -7.80
CA VAL A 4 -14.23 8.20 -7.21
C VAL A 4 -13.05 8.08 -8.18
N GLY A 5 -11.83 7.96 -7.69
CA GLY A 5 -10.60 8.03 -8.50
C GLY A 5 -10.59 7.15 -9.75
N SER A 6 -11.15 5.93 -9.70
CA SER A 6 -11.28 5.05 -10.87
C SER A 6 -12.23 5.59 -11.94
N GLU A 7 -13.34 6.20 -11.56
CA GLU A 7 -14.30 6.81 -12.48
C GLU A 7 -13.72 8.06 -13.14
N MET A 8 -12.97 8.87 -12.41
CA MET A 8 -12.23 10.02 -12.95
C MET A 8 -11.19 9.56 -13.99
N CYS A 9 -10.38 8.56 -13.68
CA CYS A 9 -9.39 8.01 -14.62
C CYS A 9 -10.02 7.47 -15.91
N ILE A 10 -11.17 6.79 -15.81
CA ILE A 10 -11.89 6.28 -16.99
C ILE A 10 -12.45 7.43 -17.81
N ARG A 11 -13.12 8.38 -17.16
CA ARG A 11 -13.67 9.57 -17.80
C ARG A 11 -12.60 10.36 -18.55
N ASP A 12 -11.47 10.63 -17.91
CA ASP A 12 -10.39 11.42 -18.48
C ASP A 12 -9.78 10.75 -19.70
N ARG A 13 -9.61 9.43 -19.66
CA ARG A 13 -9.16 8.63 -20.81
C ARG A 13 -10.14 8.69 -21.98
N PHE A 14 -11.45 8.63 -21.72
CA PHE A 14 -12.46 8.79 -22.76
C PHE A 14 -12.49 10.19 -23.33
N LEU A 15 -12.35 11.22 -22.50
CA LEU A 15 -12.26 12.61 -22.93
C LEU A 15 -11.01 12.83 -23.80
N TYR A 16 -9.88 12.28 -23.39
CA TYR A 16 -8.63 12.31 -24.16
C TYR A 16 -8.79 11.63 -25.52
N ALA A 17 -9.29 10.40 -25.55
CA ALA A 17 -9.53 9.66 -26.78
C ALA A 17 -10.52 10.40 -27.71
N ASN A 18 -11.61 10.91 -27.18
CA ASN A 18 -12.57 11.70 -27.96
C ASN A 18 -11.95 13.00 -28.49
N GLY A 19 -11.08 13.64 -27.71
CA GLY A 19 -10.34 14.83 -28.14
C GLY A 19 -9.44 14.53 -29.33
N ILE A 20 -8.69 13.42 -29.30
CA ILE A 20 -7.86 12.99 -30.44
C ILE A 20 -8.73 12.74 -31.68
N LEU A 21 -9.84 12.02 -31.54
CA LEU A 21 -10.74 11.68 -32.65
C LEU A 21 -11.42 12.92 -33.24
N THR A 22 -11.67 13.94 -32.45
CA THR A 22 -12.34 15.19 -32.90
C THR A 22 -11.35 16.30 -33.29
N GLY A 23 -10.04 16.03 -33.26
CA GLY A 23 -9.00 16.99 -33.65
C GLY A 23 -8.85 18.17 -32.68
N LYS A 24 -9.25 18.04 -31.41
CA LYS A 24 -9.00 19.04 -30.38
C LYS A 24 -7.52 19.04 -30.00
N THR A 25 -6.91 20.20 -29.94
CA THR A 25 -5.48 20.36 -29.61
C THR A 25 -5.23 20.70 -28.14
N ASP A 26 -6.27 21.11 -27.39
CA ASP A 26 -6.21 21.43 -25.97
C ASP A 26 -6.97 20.35 -25.19
N ILE A 27 -6.24 19.27 -24.93
CA ILE A 27 -6.77 18.09 -24.22
C ILE A 27 -5.92 17.92 -22.96
N GLU A 28 -6.58 17.96 -21.81
CA GLU A 28 -5.95 17.63 -20.54
C GLU A 28 -5.52 16.16 -20.54
N LEU A 29 -4.26 15.91 -20.20
CA LEU A 29 -3.74 14.54 -20.10
C LEU A 29 -4.37 13.86 -18.88
N PRO A 30 -4.73 12.55 -19.00
CA PRO A 30 -5.18 11.80 -17.83
C PRO A 30 -4.13 11.77 -16.74
N ASP A 31 -4.57 11.75 -15.49
CA ASP A 31 -3.68 11.59 -14.35
C ASP A 31 -2.81 10.33 -14.49
N PRO A 32 -1.53 10.42 -14.14
CA PRO A 32 -0.62 9.29 -14.25
C PRO A 32 -1.03 8.15 -13.29
N MET A 33 -1.05 6.93 -13.82
CA MET A 33 -1.29 5.71 -13.03
C MET A 33 0.04 5.19 -12.48
N TYR A 34 0.35 5.56 -11.25
CA TYR A 34 1.59 5.14 -10.59
C TYR A 34 1.60 3.63 -10.27
N TRP A 35 2.77 3.00 -10.37
CA TRP A 35 2.97 1.61 -9.93
C TRP A 35 3.18 1.51 -8.42
N SER A 36 3.79 2.52 -7.83
CA SER A 36 3.96 2.68 -6.39
C SER A 36 4.04 4.16 -6.05
N ALA A 37 3.50 4.55 -4.92
CA ALA A 37 3.61 5.88 -4.35
C ALA A 37 3.14 5.88 -2.90
N ILE A 38 3.37 6.97 -2.19
CA ILE A 38 2.89 7.19 -0.83
C ILE A 38 1.49 7.80 -0.90
N TYR A 39 0.55 7.18 -0.24
CA TYR A 39 -0.81 7.67 -0.06
C TYR A 39 -0.97 8.35 1.31
N HIS A 40 -1.70 9.46 1.33
CA HIS A 40 -2.14 10.11 2.55
C HIS A 40 -3.53 10.74 2.36
N PRO A 41 -4.51 10.53 3.28
CA PRO A 41 -5.91 10.97 3.08
C PRO A 41 -6.08 12.50 2.99
N LYS A 42 -5.15 13.27 3.56
CA LYS A 42 -5.16 14.75 3.51
C LYS A 42 -4.41 15.32 2.32
N ALA A 43 -3.72 14.47 1.53
CA ALA A 43 -2.99 14.89 0.35
C ALA A 43 -3.92 15.01 -0.86
N LYS A 44 -3.66 15.99 -1.73
CA LYS A 44 -4.43 16.14 -2.98
C LYS A 44 -4.04 15.10 -4.04
N THR A 45 -2.79 14.67 -4.01
CA THR A 45 -2.23 13.67 -4.92
C THR A 45 -1.30 12.76 -4.13
N VAL A 46 -0.94 11.61 -4.70
CA VAL A 46 0.07 10.71 -4.11
C VAL A 46 1.48 11.30 -4.25
N TYR A 47 2.40 10.88 -3.38
CA TYR A 47 3.79 11.30 -3.40
C TYR A 47 4.68 10.20 -3.96
N THR A 48 5.53 10.56 -4.91
CA THR A 48 6.57 9.68 -5.47
C THR A 48 7.95 9.93 -4.87
N ASP A 49 8.07 10.97 -4.04
CA ASP A 49 9.30 11.35 -3.36
C ASP A 49 9.09 11.35 -1.85
N LEU A 50 9.92 10.57 -1.13
CA LEU A 50 9.83 10.43 0.33
C LEU A 50 10.19 11.73 1.06
N ALA A 51 11.17 12.49 0.56
CA ALA A 51 11.60 13.70 1.23
C ALA A 51 10.52 14.79 1.15
N ALA A 52 9.87 14.93 -0.01
CA ALA A 52 8.73 15.83 -0.17
C ALA A 52 7.57 15.43 0.75
N TYR A 53 7.24 14.13 0.82
CA TYR A 53 6.21 13.63 1.72
C TYR A 53 6.52 13.91 3.19
N LYS A 54 7.72 13.60 3.64
CA LYS A 54 8.14 13.82 5.03
C LYS A 54 8.09 15.29 5.42
N LYS A 55 8.45 16.18 4.52
CA LYS A 55 8.39 17.63 4.75
C LYS A 55 6.96 18.10 5.03
N ASP A 56 5.98 17.52 4.34
CA ASP A 56 4.59 17.97 4.41
C ASP A 56 3.80 17.28 5.54
N PHE A 57 4.14 16.01 5.88
CA PHE A 57 3.33 15.17 6.76
C PHE A 57 4.07 14.56 7.96
N CYS A 58 5.40 14.64 8.04
CA CYS A 58 6.14 14.01 9.12
C CYS A 58 6.84 15.02 10.03
N ASP A 59 6.87 14.69 11.31
CA ASP A 59 7.67 15.37 12.32
C ASP A 59 8.91 14.52 12.63
N ALA A 60 10.11 15.08 12.41
CA ALA A 60 11.37 14.36 12.61
C ALA A 60 11.62 13.89 14.05
N ALA A 61 10.89 14.45 15.03
CA ALA A 61 11.01 14.05 16.44
C ALA A 61 10.12 12.84 16.81
N LYS A 62 9.28 12.39 15.89
CA LYS A 62 8.30 11.31 16.14
C LYS A 62 8.72 10.01 15.47
N PRO A 63 8.42 8.85 16.08
CA PRO A 63 8.62 7.58 15.42
C PRO A 63 7.76 7.47 14.16
N THR A 64 8.25 6.72 13.18
CA THR A 64 7.63 6.58 11.87
C THR A 64 7.21 5.14 11.61
N ILE A 65 5.95 4.93 11.25
CA ILE A 65 5.39 3.65 10.88
C ILE A 65 5.26 3.56 9.37
N GLY A 66 5.92 2.56 8.78
CA GLY A 66 5.74 2.22 7.36
C GLY A 66 4.56 1.27 7.17
N ILE A 67 3.75 1.49 6.15
CA ILE A 67 2.61 0.63 5.79
C ILE A 67 2.73 0.28 4.31
N LEU A 68 2.57 -0.99 3.97
CA LEU A 68 2.52 -1.45 2.58
C LEU A 68 1.17 -2.11 2.30
N PHE A 69 0.52 -1.69 1.23
CA PHE A 69 -0.78 -2.21 0.80
C PHE A 69 -0.87 -2.44 -0.71
N TYR A 70 -1.92 -3.12 -1.16
CA TYR A 70 -2.08 -3.41 -2.58
C TYR A 70 -2.45 -2.17 -3.40
N ARG A 71 -1.77 -2.02 -4.54
CA ARG A 71 -2.06 -0.95 -5.52
C ARG A 71 -3.50 -0.97 -6.01
N ASP A 72 -4.08 -2.15 -6.13
CA ASP A 72 -5.46 -2.31 -6.61
C ASP A 72 -6.46 -1.61 -5.69
N GLU A 73 -6.22 -1.59 -4.39
CA GLU A 73 -7.04 -0.86 -3.42
C GLU A 73 -7.00 0.66 -3.68
N TRP A 74 -5.83 1.19 -4.05
CA TRP A 74 -5.72 2.59 -4.48
C TRP A 74 -6.41 2.85 -5.82
N VAL A 75 -6.26 1.96 -6.79
CA VAL A 75 -6.89 2.08 -8.12
C VAL A 75 -8.42 2.07 -8.01
N TRP A 76 -8.96 1.24 -7.12
CA TRP A 76 -10.40 1.12 -6.90
C TRP A 76 -10.96 2.08 -5.85
N ASP A 77 -10.10 2.94 -5.26
CA ASP A 77 -10.45 3.87 -4.18
C ASP A 77 -11.05 3.17 -2.93
N ASP A 78 -10.63 1.94 -2.68
CA ASP A 78 -11.01 1.17 -1.47
C ASP A 78 -9.96 1.39 -0.37
N LEU A 79 -9.92 2.62 0.15
CA LEU A 79 -8.87 3.12 1.04
C LEU A 79 -9.34 3.34 2.49
N ALA A 80 -10.47 2.75 2.86
CA ALA A 80 -11.09 3.00 4.16
C ALA A 80 -10.19 2.57 5.34
N TYR A 81 -9.60 1.36 5.28
CA TYR A 81 -8.76 0.88 6.37
C TYR A 81 -7.38 1.55 6.39
N GLN A 82 -6.81 1.88 5.22
CA GLN A 82 -5.55 2.62 5.15
C GLN A 82 -5.70 4.01 5.76
N THR A 83 -6.78 4.69 5.44
CA THR A 83 -7.13 5.99 6.04
C THR A 83 -7.25 5.87 7.55
N ALA A 84 -8.01 4.89 8.04
CA ALA A 84 -8.18 4.66 9.48
C ALA A 84 -6.85 4.34 10.21
N LEU A 85 -5.98 3.54 9.58
CA LEU A 85 -4.64 3.25 10.13
C LEU A 85 -3.77 4.51 10.22
N ILE A 86 -3.72 5.32 9.16
CA ILE A 86 -2.94 6.56 9.12
C ILE A 86 -3.45 7.52 10.21
N GLU A 87 -4.75 7.75 10.27
CA GLU A 87 -5.36 8.65 11.25
C GLU A 87 -5.11 8.20 12.69
N GLU A 88 -5.19 6.89 12.96
CA GLU A 88 -4.92 6.35 14.29
C GLU A 88 -3.44 6.47 14.67
N ILE A 89 -2.50 6.17 13.76
CA ILE A 89 -1.06 6.33 13.97
C ILE A 89 -0.75 7.80 14.29
N GLU A 90 -1.29 8.74 13.52
CA GLU A 90 -1.11 10.17 13.76
C GLU A 90 -1.72 10.61 15.10
N ARG A 91 -2.90 10.09 15.45
CA ARG A 91 -3.56 10.37 16.72
C ARG A 91 -2.74 9.89 17.92
N GLN A 92 -1.96 8.80 17.75
CA GLN A 92 -1.03 8.29 18.75
C GLN A 92 0.30 9.06 18.79
N GLY A 93 0.44 10.11 18.00
CA GLY A 93 1.62 10.96 17.99
C GLY A 93 2.81 10.40 17.19
N MET A 94 2.56 9.52 16.23
CA MET A 94 3.56 8.93 15.33
C MET A 94 3.34 9.43 13.90
N ASN A 95 4.35 9.25 13.04
CA ASN A 95 4.24 9.49 11.61
C ASN A 95 3.80 8.20 10.90
N ALA A 96 3.05 8.34 9.81
CA ALA A 96 2.69 7.23 8.93
C ALA A 96 3.28 7.44 7.52
N VAL A 97 3.88 6.41 6.94
CA VAL A 97 4.31 6.37 5.52
C VAL A 97 3.60 5.18 4.87
N CYS A 98 2.50 5.44 4.19
CA CYS A 98 1.62 4.42 3.64
C CYS A 98 1.82 4.30 2.13
N VAL A 99 2.39 3.19 1.67
CA VAL A 99 2.84 2.97 0.29
C VAL A 99 2.03 1.87 -0.36
N PHE A 100 1.56 2.10 -1.57
CA PHE A 100 0.94 1.04 -2.37
C PHE A 100 1.92 0.40 -3.36
N SER A 101 1.70 -0.89 -3.61
CA SER A 101 2.49 -1.68 -4.55
C SER A 101 1.68 -2.85 -5.13
N ASN A 102 2.12 -3.33 -6.28
CA ASN A 102 1.59 -4.56 -6.87
C ASN A 102 2.13 -5.84 -6.21
N GLY A 103 3.19 -5.73 -5.41
CA GLY A 103 3.84 -6.87 -4.75
C GLY A 103 4.74 -7.70 -5.65
N MET A 104 4.40 -7.90 -6.91
CA MET A 104 5.21 -8.63 -7.89
C MET A 104 5.71 -7.70 -8.99
N PRO A 105 7.02 -7.68 -9.28
CA PRO A 105 7.57 -6.85 -10.34
C PRO A 105 7.21 -7.43 -11.71
N VAL A 106 6.85 -6.54 -12.62
CA VAL A 106 6.78 -6.85 -14.06
C VAL A 106 7.67 -5.82 -14.77
N LEU A 107 8.95 -6.19 -14.95
CA LEU A 107 9.98 -5.27 -15.43
C LEU A 107 9.66 -4.68 -16.80
N GLU A 108 9.02 -5.44 -17.68
CA GLU A 108 8.58 -5.01 -19.01
C GLU A 108 7.56 -3.86 -18.96
N LEU A 109 6.82 -3.77 -17.86
CA LEU A 109 5.86 -2.68 -17.60
C LEU A 109 6.44 -1.56 -16.72
N GLY A 110 7.71 -1.64 -16.34
CA GLY A 110 8.34 -0.67 -15.44
C GLY A 110 7.87 -0.77 -13.98
N MET A 111 7.27 -1.89 -13.58
CA MET A 111 6.87 -2.11 -12.19
C MET A 111 8.09 -2.35 -11.31
N PRO A 112 8.29 -1.59 -10.21
CA PRO A 112 9.42 -1.78 -9.33
C PRO A 112 9.30 -3.08 -8.52
N SER A 113 10.45 -3.65 -8.13
CA SER A 113 10.51 -4.72 -7.13
C SER A 113 10.18 -4.20 -5.73
N LEU A 114 9.81 -5.10 -4.81
CA LEU A 114 9.62 -4.71 -3.40
C LEU A 114 10.90 -4.14 -2.79
N ILE A 115 12.06 -4.69 -3.12
CA ILE A 115 13.35 -4.12 -2.67
C ILE A 115 13.45 -2.65 -3.06
N LYS A 116 13.19 -2.34 -4.33
CA LYS A 116 13.23 -0.96 -4.82
C LYS A 116 12.22 -0.05 -4.10
N ILE A 117 11.02 -0.57 -3.82
CA ILE A 117 9.99 0.17 -3.06
C ILE A 117 10.43 0.46 -1.64
N PHE A 118 11.07 -0.52 -0.97
CA PHE A 118 11.61 -0.32 0.36
C PHE A 118 12.75 0.70 0.37
N GLU A 119 13.65 0.63 -0.63
CA GLU A 119 14.74 1.60 -0.79
C GLU A 119 14.21 3.02 -1.05
N ASP A 120 13.16 3.18 -1.86
CA ASP A 120 12.66 4.49 -2.27
C ASP A 120 11.76 5.14 -1.19
N TYR A 121 11.00 4.35 -0.43
CA TYR A 121 9.96 4.91 0.45
C TYR A 121 10.15 4.61 1.93
N PHE A 122 10.99 3.63 2.29
CA PHE A 122 11.22 3.26 3.70
C PHE A 122 12.68 3.40 4.14
N CYS A 123 13.56 3.84 3.23
CA CYS A 123 14.96 4.10 3.53
C CYS A 123 15.38 5.51 3.13
N GLU A 124 16.34 6.06 3.86
CA GLU A 124 17.08 7.27 3.51
C GLU A 124 18.57 6.95 3.51
N ASN A 125 19.25 7.24 2.40
CA ASN A 125 20.67 6.92 2.22
C ASN A 125 21.02 5.45 2.49
N GLY A 126 20.10 4.53 2.15
CA GLY A 126 20.28 3.09 2.35
C GLY A 126 20.10 2.60 3.79
N VAL A 127 19.62 3.46 4.69
CA VAL A 127 19.30 3.12 6.08
C VAL A 127 17.78 3.20 6.26
N PRO A 128 17.15 2.27 6.98
CA PRO A 128 15.73 2.35 7.29
C PRO A 128 15.38 3.67 7.97
N SER A 129 14.31 4.30 7.51
CA SER A 129 13.81 5.57 8.04
C SER A 129 12.41 5.41 8.67
N ILE A 130 12.06 4.17 8.99
CA ILE A 130 10.86 3.77 9.71
C ILE A 130 11.26 2.91 10.91
N ASP A 131 10.48 2.94 11.98
CA ASP A 131 10.74 2.19 13.23
C ASP A 131 9.98 0.86 13.27
N VAL A 132 8.84 0.78 12.61
CA VAL A 132 8.01 -0.42 12.49
C VAL A 132 7.43 -0.46 11.08
N PHE A 133 7.33 -1.66 10.53
CA PHE A 133 6.71 -1.90 9.24
C PHE A 133 5.44 -2.74 9.39
N ILE A 134 4.31 -2.24 8.90
CA ILE A 134 3.03 -2.93 8.84
C ILE A 134 2.81 -3.42 7.41
N ASN A 135 2.78 -4.74 7.24
CA ASN A 135 2.42 -5.36 5.98
C ASN A 135 0.93 -5.71 5.97
N THR A 136 0.17 -5.14 5.05
CA THR A 136 -1.24 -5.50 4.86
C THR A 136 -1.45 -6.42 3.65
N MET A 137 -0.38 -6.69 2.90
CA MET A 137 -0.43 -7.60 1.76
C MET A 137 -0.46 -9.06 2.23
N LYS A 138 -1.14 -9.89 1.45
CA LYS A 138 -1.16 -11.34 1.65
C LYS A 138 0.09 -11.95 1.03
N PHE A 139 0.33 -13.20 1.33
CA PHE A 139 1.50 -13.98 0.91
C PHE A 139 2.81 -13.51 1.56
N SER A 140 3.84 -14.31 1.39
CA SER A 140 5.20 -13.98 1.80
C SER A 140 5.79 -12.89 0.90
N LEU A 141 6.42 -11.88 1.48
CA LEU A 141 7.16 -10.84 0.75
C LEU A 141 8.34 -11.43 -0.03
N THR A 142 8.93 -12.52 0.47
CA THR A 142 10.04 -13.21 -0.18
C THR A 142 9.57 -14.29 -1.16
N GLY A 143 8.35 -14.79 -1.03
CA GLY A 143 7.81 -15.89 -1.83
C GLY A 143 7.67 -15.56 -3.32
N ALA A 144 7.44 -14.30 -3.65
CA ALA A 144 7.32 -13.83 -5.04
C ALA A 144 8.68 -13.50 -5.71
N ARG A 145 9.81 -13.82 -5.07
CA ARG A 145 11.18 -13.47 -5.50
C ARG A 145 11.41 -11.96 -5.70
N SER A 146 10.50 -11.13 -5.22
CA SER A 146 10.62 -9.67 -5.32
C SER A 146 11.39 -9.06 -4.14
N MET A 147 11.65 -9.87 -3.11
CA MET A 147 12.43 -9.56 -1.92
C MET A 147 13.21 -10.78 -1.47
N THR A 148 14.27 -10.61 -0.68
CA THR A 148 15.05 -11.70 -0.10
C THR A 148 15.06 -11.64 1.42
N LEU A 149 15.21 -12.78 2.09
CA LEU A 149 15.38 -12.82 3.55
C LEU A 149 16.61 -12.03 4.02
N ASP A 150 17.67 -12.03 3.21
CA ASP A 150 18.89 -11.26 3.54
C ASP A 150 18.63 -9.76 3.48
N PHE A 151 17.76 -9.30 2.58
CA PHE A 151 17.34 -7.91 2.57
C PHE A 151 16.53 -7.58 3.83
N LEU A 152 15.55 -8.39 4.21
CA LEU A 152 14.76 -8.17 5.43
C LEU A 152 15.62 -8.19 6.70
N LYS A 153 16.58 -9.13 6.80
CA LYS A 153 17.55 -9.15 7.91
C LYS A 153 18.39 -7.88 7.97
N LYS A 154 18.84 -7.39 6.82
CA LYS A 154 19.62 -6.16 6.72
C LYS A 154 18.77 -4.93 7.00
N PHE A 155 17.53 -4.93 6.57
CA PHE A 155 16.54 -3.89 6.85
C PHE A 155 16.30 -3.75 8.36
N ASN A 156 16.26 -4.88 9.12
CA ASN A 156 16.26 -4.93 10.58
C ASN A 156 15.19 -4.06 11.26
N VAL A 157 13.99 -4.02 10.69
CA VAL A 157 12.82 -3.33 11.24
C VAL A 157 11.76 -4.40 11.58
N PRO A 158 11.09 -4.32 12.75
CA PRO A 158 10.00 -5.23 13.09
C PRO A 158 8.89 -5.20 12.02
N VAL A 159 8.47 -6.37 11.57
CA VAL A 159 7.40 -6.55 10.58
C VAL A 159 6.15 -7.05 11.28
N LEU A 160 5.11 -6.24 11.30
CA LEU A 160 3.78 -6.61 11.79
C LEU A 160 2.88 -6.99 10.61
N GLN A 161 2.27 -8.17 10.69
CA GLN A 161 1.29 -8.58 9.70
C GLN A 161 -0.10 -8.10 10.12
N ALA A 162 -0.69 -7.21 9.33
CA ALA A 162 -2.07 -6.77 9.48
C ALA A 162 -2.83 -7.18 8.21
N TYR A 163 -3.86 -7.99 8.32
CA TYR A 163 -4.49 -8.57 7.13
C TYR A 163 -5.97 -8.25 7.01
N THR A 164 -6.45 -8.22 5.78
CA THR A 164 -7.87 -8.09 5.45
C THR A 164 -8.45 -9.48 5.21
N LEU A 165 -9.65 -9.73 5.73
CA LEU A 165 -10.37 -10.98 5.53
C LEU A 165 -11.14 -10.95 4.20
N LEU A 166 -11.19 -12.08 3.51
CA LEU A 166 -11.98 -12.27 2.29
C LEU A 166 -13.45 -12.54 2.63
N THR A 167 -13.70 -13.01 3.84
CA THR A 167 -15.03 -13.33 4.35
C THR A 167 -15.71 -12.06 4.87
N PRO A 168 -16.99 -11.81 4.54
CA PRO A 168 -17.76 -10.71 5.14
C PRO A 168 -17.76 -10.77 6.67
N TYR A 169 -17.80 -9.58 7.29
CA TYR A 169 -17.68 -9.46 8.76
C TYR A 169 -18.70 -10.32 9.52
N GLU A 170 -19.96 -10.32 9.09
CA GLU A 170 -21.04 -11.06 9.75
C GLU A 170 -20.76 -12.57 9.72
N ASN A 171 -20.31 -13.07 8.59
CA ASN A 171 -19.98 -14.49 8.44
C ASN A 171 -18.78 -14.87 9.31
N TRP A 172 -17.72 -14.05 9.29
CA TRP A 172 -16.54 -14.28 10.11
C TRP A 172 -16.84 -14.23 11.62
N ARG A 173 -17.66 -13.27 12.05
CA ARG A 173 -18.04 -13.12 13.47
C ARG A 173 -18.88 -14.29 13.98
N ASP A 174 -19.79 -14.79 13.15
CA ASP A 174 -20.79 -15.77 13.55
C ASP A 174 -20.38 -17.23 13.21
N ASP A 175 -19.26 -17.40 12.50
CA ASP A 175 -18.71 -18.71 12.14
C ASP A 175 -17.65 -19.18 13.15
N PHE A 176 -17.78 -20.42 13.60
CA PHE A 176 -16.81 -21.06 14.49
C PHE A 176 -15.45 -21.34 13.81
N GLU A 177 -15.42 -21.43 12.49
CA GLU A 177 -14.17 -21.67 11.74
C GLU A 177 -13.29 -20.41 11.68
N GLY A 178 -13.90 -19.22 11.78
CA GLY A 178 -13.17 -17.96 11.66
C GLY A 178 -12.57 -17.79 10.24
N MET A 179 -11.25 -17.91 10.13
CA MET A 179 -10.54 -17.90 8.83
C MET A 179 -10.50 -19.30 8.24
N ASN A 180 -10.84 -19.42 6.95
CA ASN A 180 -10.68 -20.69 6.24
C ASN A 180 -9.19 -21.04 6.02
N ALA A 181 -8.90 -22.29 5.69
CA ALA A 181 -7.54 -22.81 5.55
C ALA A 181 -6.69 -22.04 4.52
N MET A 182 -7.31 -21.55 3.44
CA MET A 182 -6.63 -20.73 2.43
C MET A 182 -6.25 -19.36 3.00
N GLU A 183 -7.16 -18.70 3.69
CA GLU A 183 -6.89 -17.40 4.32
C GLU A 183 -5.80 -17.51 5.39
N VAL A 184 -5.83 -18.55 6.23
CA VAL A 184 -4.76 -18.81 7.19
C VAL A 184 -3.42 -18.99 6.48
N SER A 185 -3.38 -19.76 5.41
CA SER A 185 -2.14 -20.00 4.65
C SER A 185 -1.54 -18.73 4.11
N ILE A 186 -2.32 -17.90 3.41
CA ILE A 186 -1.80 -16.70 2.69
C ILE A 186 -1.64 -15.48 3.57
N SER A 187 -2.39 -15.37 4.66
CA SER A 187 -2.40 -14.19 5.53
C SER A 187 -1.61 -14.36 6.83
N VAL A 188 -1.38 -15.59 7.26
CA VAL A 188 -0.66 -15.92 8.51
C VAL A 188 0.58 -16.74 8.22
N THR A 189 0.40 -17.98 7.71
CA THR A 189 1.52 -18.95 7.60
C THR A 189 2.61 -18.46 6.64
N MET A 190 2.25 -17.93 5.47
CA MET A 190 3.25 -17.45 4.50
C MET A 190 4.02 -16.22 5.01
N PRO A 191 3.40 -15.18 5.60
CA PRO A 191 4.14 -14.09 6.22
C PRO A 191 5.05 -14.50 7.39
N GLU A 192 4.70 -15.54 8.13
CA GLU A 192 5.57 -16.08 9.20
C GLU A 192 6.92 -16.59 8.68
N PHE A 193 6.99 -17.09 7.43
CA PHE A 193 8.27 -17.48 6.82
C PHE A 193 9.21 -16.28 6.61
N ASP A 194 8.67 -15.07 6.52
CA ASP A 194 9.44 -13.82 6.44
C ASP A 194 9.82 -13.27 7.83
N GLY A 195 9.40 -13.94 8.91
CA GLY A 195 9.59 -13.49 10.28
C GLY A 195 8.60 -12.39 10.70
N ALA A 196 7.48 -12.25 9.99
CA ALA A 196 6.42 -11.32 10.38
C ALA A 196 5.79 -11.76 11.71
N ILE A 197 5.56 -10.80 12.58
CA ILE A 197 4.89 -11.03 13.87
C ILE A 197 3.39 -11.17 13.60
N HIS A 198 2.75 -12.10 14.30
CA HIS A 198 1.31 -12.34 14.22
C HIS A 198 0.52 -11.06 14.23
N GLY A 199 -0.25 -10.86 13.18
CA GLY A 199 -1.15 -9.74 13.05
C GLY A 199 -2.55 -10.05 13.55
N VAL A 200 -3.36 -9.02 13.54
CA VAL A 200 -4.80 -9.09 13.74
C VAL A 200 -5.51 -8.76 12.43
N PRO A 201 -6.70 -9.33 12.18
CA PRO A 201 -7.53 -8.86 11.08
C PRO A 201 -7.95 -7.41 11.33
N ILE A 202 -7.73 -6.54 10.35
CA ILE A 202 -7.98 -5.11 10.45
C ILE A 202 -9.19 -4.67 9.64
N ALA A 203 -9.60 -5.45 8.65
CA ALA A 203 -10.76 -5.18 7.82
C ALA A 203 -11.32 -6.46 7.21
N ASN A 204 -12.57 -6.41 6.80
CA ASN A 204 -13.27 -7.47 6.10
C ASN A 204 -13.71 -6.97 4.72
N LYS A 205 -13.78 -7.87 3.76
CA LYS A 205 -14.42 -7.57 2.48
C LYS A 205 -15.92 -7.32 2.69
N LYS A 206 -16.43 -6.28 2.06
CA LYS A 206 -17.88 -6.00 2.00
C LYS A 206 -18.57 -6.90 0.99
#